data_9921d84f8f0be8757a1068b45ec99058
#
_entry.id   9921d84f8f0be8757a1068b45ec99058
#
_cell.length_a   1.000
_cell.length_b   1.000
_cell.length_c   1.000
_cell.angle_alpha   90.00
_cell.angle_beta   90.00
_cell.angle_gamma   90.00
#
_symmetry.space_group_name_H-M   'P 1'
#
loop_
_entity.id
_entity.type
_entity.pdbx_description
1 polymer ?
#
loop_
_entity_poly.entity_id
_entity_poly.type
_entity_poly.pdbx_seq_one_letter_code
_entity_poly.pdbx_strand_id
1 'polypeptide(L)' 'MEKRQNGGRKRYIVQQFVKNISDDTERLVCFMYMRNADDKEILKQLNITQERLEAIKLKLAIDMKNAGIRIMEG' A
#
# COMPACT_ATOMS: atom_id res chain seq x y z
N MET A 1 25.60 -10.56 5.16
CA MET A 1 25.35 -10.38 5.27
C MET A 1 24.64 -9.57 5.66
N GLU A 2 24.51 -9.01 5.88
CA GLU A 2 23.87 -8.26 6.31
C GLU A 2 23.52 -7.13 5.69
N LYS A 3 24.05 -6.66 4.91
CA LYS A 3 23.79 -5.57 4.36
C LYS A 3 22.49 -5.48 3.83
N ARG A 4 21.87 -6.34 3.46
CA ARG A 4 20.66 -6.22 3.03
C ARG A 4 19.69 -6.12 4.01
N GLN A 5 20.01 -6.11 5.21
CA GLN A 5 19.08 -6.08 6.19
C GLN A 5 18.25 -4.88 6.21
N ASN A 6 18.70 -3.72 5.83
CA ASN A 6 17.85 -2.56 5.87
C ASN A 6 16.72 -2.67 4.90
N GLY A 7 16.98 -3.13 3.72
CA GLY A 7 15.94 -3.31 2.75
C GLY A 7 14.97 -4.36 3.19
N GLY A 8 15.49 -5.40 3.80
CA GLY A 8 14.64 -6.48 4.26
C GLY A 8 13.72 -6.05 5.37
N ARG A 9 14.20 -5.20 6.25
CA ARG A 9 13.40 -4.73 7.34
C ARG A 9 12.26 -3.86 6.85
N LYS A 10 12.53 -2.93 5.92
CA LYS A 10 11.50 -2.14 5.38
C LYS A 10 10.45 -2.97 4.71
N ARG A 11 10.85 -3.95 3.91
CA ARG A 11 9.94 -4.79 3.23
C ARG A 11 9.08 -5.59 4.21
N TYR A 12 9.70 -6.04 5.29
CA TYR A 12 8.98 -6.80 6.28
C TYR A 12 7.88 -5.95 6.93
N ILE A 13 8.19 -4.71 7.26
CA ILE A 13 7.22 -3.82 7.88
C ILE A 13 6.03 -3.60 6.96
N VAL A 14 6.29 -3.34 5.69
CA VAL A 14 5.23 -3.11 4.74
C VAL A 14 4.38 -4.36 4.56
N GLN A 15 5.01 -5.52 4.49
CA GLN A 15 4.28 -6.75 4.35
C GLN A 15 3.38 -7.01 5.55
N GLN A 16 3.85 -6.71 6.75
CA GLN A 16 3.03 -6.87 7.93
C GLN A 16 1.85 -5.90 7.91
N PHE A 17 2.09 -4.69 7.43
CA PHE A 17 1.04 -3.71 7.33
C PHE A 17 -0.05 -4.23 6.38
N VAL A 18 0.34 -4.72 5.22
CA VAL A 18 -0.61 -5.21 4.24
C VAL A 18 -1.39 -6.39 4.79
N LYS A 19 -0.73 -7.28 5.49
CA LYS A 19 -1.41 -8.43 6.04
C LYS A 19 -2.45 -8.06 7.06
N ASN A 20 -2.27 -6.94 7.74
CA ASN A 20 -3.22 -6.53 8.74
C ASN A 20 -4.40 -5.73 8.22
N ILE A 21 -4.44 -5.46 6.92
CA ILE A 21 -5.57 -4.77 6.34
C ILE A 21 -6.69 -5.78 6.21
N SER A 22 -7.80 -5.51 6.88
CA SER A 22 -8.89 -6.48 6.88
C SER A 22 -9.75 -6.41 5.63
N ASP A 23 -9.84 -5.28 4.98
CA ASP A 23 -10.65 -5.16 3.79
C ASP A 23 -9.89 -5.67 2.58
N ASP A 24 -10.44 -6.65 1.87
CA ASP A 24 -9.75 -7.26 0.74
C ASP A 24 -9.46 -6.27 -0.37
N THR A 25 -10.39 -5.37 -0.65
CA THR A 25 -10.19 -4.40 -1.72
C THR A 25 -9.06 -3.44 -1.35
N GLU A 26 -9.04 -2.97 -0.11
CA GLU A 26 -7.97 -2.09 0.33
C GLU A 26 -6.64 -2.80 0.27
N ARG A 27 -6.62 -4.07 0.63
CA ARG A 27 -5.38 -4.82 0.63
C ARG A 27 -4.86 -4.96 -0.80
N LEU A 28 -5.76 -5.23 -1.75
CA LEU A 28 -5.37 -5.35 -3.14
C LEU A 28 -4.87 -4.02 -3.70
N VAL A 29 -5.53 -2.92 -3.34
CA VAL A 29 -5.09 -1.60 -3.78
C VAL A 29 -3.68 -1.34 -3.27
N CYS A 30 -3.45 -1.61 -2.01
CA CYS A 30 -2.14 -1.38 -1.43
C CYS A 30 -1.08 -2.23 -2.13
N PHE A 31 -1.41 -3.48 -2.38
CA PHE A 31 -0.49 -4.39 -3.05
C PHE A 31 -0.17 -3.89 -4.46
N MET A 32 -1.17 -3.40 -5.18
CA MET A 32 -0.94 -2.91 -6.54
C MET A 32 -0.07 -1.66 -6.55
N TYR A 33 -0.25 -0.77 -5.57
CA TYR A 33 0.63 0.38 -5.49
C TYR A 33 2.06 -0.05 -5.18
N MET A 34 2.23 -1.09 -4.40
CA MET A 34 3.56 -1.58 -4.11
C MET A 34 4.23 -2.11 -5.37
N ARG A 35 3.43 -2.50 -6.36
CA ARG A 35 3.97 -2.97 -7.62
C ARG A 35 4.02 -1.87 -8.66
N ASN A 36 3.84 -0.64 -8.24
CA ASN A 36 3.92 0.53 -9.11
C ASN A 36 2.79 0.60 -10.14
N ALA A 37 1.64 0.05 -9.84
CA ALA A 37 0.49 0.17 -10.71
C ALA A 37 -0.05 1.59 -10.59
N ASP A 38 -0.58 2.13 -11.67
CA ASP A 38 -1.15 3.46 -11.57
C ASP A 38 -2.64 3.37 -11.30
N ASP A 39 -3.27 4.51 -11.06
CA ASP A 39 -4.66 4.55 -10.67
C ASP A 39 -5.57 3.96 -11.74
N LYS A 40 -5.29 4.24 -13.00
CA LYS A 40 -6.12 3.73 -14.05
C LYS A 40 -6.12 2.23 -14.07
N GLU A 41 -4.97 1.64 -13.86
CA GLU A 41 -4.84 0.21 -13.88
C GLU A 41 -5.61 -0.40 -12.70
N ILE A 42 -5.52 0.22 -11.54
CA ILE A 42 -6.21 -0.27 -10.37
C ILE A 42 -7.71 -0.21 -10.57
N LEU A 43 -8.22 0.90 -11.10
CA LEU A 43 -9.63 1.03 -11.33
C LEU A 43 -10.13 -0.04 -12.28
N LYS A 44 -9.35 -0.32 -13.31
CA LYS A 44 -9.75 -1.30 -14.28
C LYS A 44 -9.71 -2.71 -13.72
N GLN A 45 -8.64 -3.05 -13.03
CA GLN A 45 -8.47 -4.38 -12.52
C GLN A 45 -9.44 -4.73 -11.40
N LEU A 46 -9.71 -3.79 -10.53
CA LEU A 46 -10.57 -4.04 -9.40
C LEU A 46 -12.02 -3.63 -9.63
N ASN A 47 -12.26 -2.96 -10.75
CA ASN A 47 -13.62 -2.54 -11.08
C ASN A 47 -14.25 -1.72 -9.96
N ILE A 48 -13.53 -0.76 -9.45
CA ILE A 48 -14.04 0.12 -8.41
C ILE A 48 -14.13 1.53 -8.98
N THR A 49 -14.85 2.40 -8.30
CA THR A 49 -15.01 3.77 -8.77
C THR A 49 -13.83 4.61 -8.35
N GLN A 50 -13.67 5.73 -9.03
CA GLN A 50 -12.62 6.65 -8.68
C GLN A 50 -12.80 7.16 -7.27
N GLU A 51 -14.02 7.45 -6.86
CA GLU A 51 -14.28 7.91 -5.52
C GLU A 51 -13.87 6.90 -4.49
N ARG A 52 -14.14 5.64 -4.75
CA ARG A 52 -13.77 4.59 -3.83
C ARG A 52 -12.24 4.50 -3.74
N LEU A 53 -11.57 4.59 -4.87
CA LEU A 53 -10.13 4.52 -4.88
C LEU A 53 -9.53 5.69 -4.10
N GLU A 54 -10.08 6.89 -4.27
CA GLU A 54 -9.57 8.05 -3.56
C GLU A 54 -9.74 7.88 -2.06
N ALA A 55 -10.88 7.35 -1.64
CA ALA A 55 -11.11 7.11 -0.21
C ALA A 55 -10.12 6.08 0.33
N ILE A 56 -9.86 5.04 -0.43
CA ILE A 56 -8.92 4.01 0.00
C ILE A 56 -7.51 4.59 0.08
N LYS A 57 -7.13 5.40 -0.90
CA LYS A 57 -5.80 6.00 -0.90
C LYS A 57 -5.60 6.85 0.35
N LEU A 58 -6.61 7.63 0.68
CA LEU A 58 -6.50 8.50 1.84
C LEU A 58 -6.38 7.67 3.12
N LYS A 59 -7.19 6.64 3.23
CA LYS A 59 -7.15 5.81 4.40
C LYS A 59 -5.82 5.09 4.53
N LEU A 60 -5.31 4.59 3.43
CA LEU A 60 -4.02 3.91 3.45
C LEU A 60 -2.89 4.86 3.82
N ALA A 61 -2.95 6.09 3.32
CA ALA A 61 -1.92 7.06 3.63
C ALA A 61 -1.90 7.38 5.12
N ILE A 62 -3.07 7.54 5.71
CA ILE A 62 -3.16 7.83 7.11
C ILE A 62 -2.69 6.63 7.94
N ASP A 63 -3.12 5.43 7.56
CA ASP A 63 -2.75 4.24 8.29
C ASP A 63 -1.24 3.98 8.20
N MET A 64 -0.66 4.20 7.04
CA MET A 64 0.77 4.01 6.88
C MET A 64 1.55 5.02 7.70
N LYS A 65 1.06 6.25 7.73
CA LYS A 65 1.74 7.27 8.50
C LYS A 65 1.70 6.89 9.98
N ASN A 66 0.55 6.41 10.46
CA ASN A 66 0.44 6.02 11.84
C ASN A 66 1.30 4.81 12.18
N ALA A 67 1.56 3.97 11.19
CA ALA A 67 2.40 2.81 11.39
C ALA A 67 3.88 3.13 11.22
N GLY A 68 4.20 4.38 10.91
CA GLY A 68 5.59 4.77 10.75
C GLY A 68 6.16 4.47 9.39
N ILE A 69 5.31 4.19 8.39
CA ILE A 69 5.78 3.90 7.05
C ILE A 69 5.68 5.16 6.21
N ARG A 70 6.80 5.53 5.60
CA ARG A 70 6.77 6.70 4.76
C ARG A 70 6.68 6.31 3.33
N ILE A 71 5.66 6.72 2.63
CA ILE A 71 5.54 6.38 1.25
C ILE A 71 5.83 7.53 0.37
N MET A 72 5.86 8.74 0.89
CA MET A 72 6.18 9.78 0.09
C MET A 72 7.43 10.26 0.48
N GLU A 73 8.47 10.01 -0.07
CA GLU A 73 9.63 10.37 0.37
C GLU A 73 10.07 11.46 -0.21
N GLY A 74 9.80 12.05 -0.74
CA GLY A 74 10.23 13.30 -1.20
C GLY A 74 11.51 13.50 -1.50
#